data_4d4049bd987a64a123d475d12c602b24
#
_entry.id   4d4049bd987a64a123d475d12c602b24
#
_cell.length_a   1.000
_cell.length_b   1.000
_cell.length_c   1.000
_cell.angle_alpha   90.00
_cell.angle_beta   90.00
_cell.angle_gamma   90.00
#
_symmetry.space_group_name_H-M   'P 1'
#
loop_
_entity.id
_entity.type
_entity.pdbx_description
1 polymer ?
#
loop_
_entity_poly.entity_id
_entity_poly.type
_entity_poly.pdbx_seq_one_letter_code
_entity_poly.pdbx_strand_id
1 'polypeptide(L)'
;MRKKKTYVDAGVLIAAVHGKAEVVAKAMQILDDSGREFVSSPFLKLEVLPKAVYGKRQAEVEFYETFFAAIRRWADALDFVVEEAQRRAPAHGLGAMDALHVAAAISVGADESVTTEKPGKPIHRVKAVKVVSIQGIR
;
A
#
# COMPACT_ATOMS: atom_id res chain seq x y z
N MET A 1 22.13 4.84 8.33
CA MET A 1 21.56 5.02 7.00
C MET A 1 20.06 5.24 7.07
N ARG A 2 19.57 6.11 6.22
CA ARG A 2 18.13 6.38 6.14
C ARG A 2 17.40 5.17 5.56
N LYS A 3 16.32 4.76 6.20
CA LYS A 3 15.46 3.71 5.65
C LYS A 3 14.59 4.28 4.55
N LYS A 4 14.25 3.43 3.59
CA LYS A 4 13.34 3.78 2.51
C LYS A 4 11.91 3.82 3.04
N LYS A 5 11.23 4.95 2.90
CA LYS A 5 9.83 5.07 3.30
C LYS A 5 8.95 4.42 2.25
N THR A 6 8.26 3.37 2.64
CA THR A 6 7.48 2.53 1.74
C THR A 6 6.01 2.54 2.13
N TYR A 7 5.17 2.85 1.15
CA TYR A 7 3.73 2.67 1.23
C TYR A 7 3.39 1.39 0.48
N VAL A 8 2.53 0.55 1.03
CA VAL A 8 2.04 -0.63 0.33
C VAL A 8 0.53 -0.53 0.15
N ASP A 9 0.01 -1.00 -0.99
CA ASP A 9 -1.43 -1.04 -1.17
C ASP A 9 -2.03 -2.32 -0.57
N ALA A 10 -3.36 -2.40 -0.59
CA ALA A 10 -4.07 -3.55 -0.01
C ALA A 10 -3.66 -4.87 -0.64
N GLY A 11 -3.40 -4.85 -1.97
CA GLY A 11 -3.02 -6.05 -2.69
C GLY A 11 -1.77 -6.73 -2.12
N VAL A 12 -0.79 -5.93 -1.67
CA VAL A 12 0.45 -6.50 -1.10
C VAL A 12 0.16 -7.21 0.22
N LEU A 13 -0.63 -6.59 1.10
CA LEU A 13 -1.01 -7.20 2.38
C LEU A 13 -1.85 -8.45 2.19
N ILE A 14 -2.83 -8.39 1.29
CA ILE A 14 -3.70 -9.52 0.98
C ILE A 14 -2.89 -10.65 0.36
N ALA A 15 -1.97 -10.33 -0.54
CA ALA A 15 -1.10 -11.34 -1.17
C ALA A 15 -0.24 -12.07 -0.15
N ALA A 16 0.23 -11.37 0.89
CA ALA A 16 1.03 -11.99 1.94
C ALA A 16 0.24 -13.06 2.71
N VAL A 17 -1.09 -12.91 2.80
CA VAL A 17 -1.95 -13.84 3.54
C VAL A 17 -2.57 -14.90 2.61
N HIS A 18 -3.04 -14.49 1.43
CA HIS A 18 -3.86 -15.34 0.55
C HIS A 18 -3.20 -15.72 -0.77
N GLY A 19 -2.03 -15.19 -1.06
CA GLY A 19 -1.37 -15.42 -2.34
C GLY A 19 -0.89 -16.86 -2.50
N LYS A 20 -0.54 -17.22 -3.73
CA LYS A 20 0.19 -18.45 -3.99
C LYS A 20 1.60 -18.32 -3.41
N ALA A 21 2.27 -19.46 -3.17
CA ALA A 21 3.56 -19.50 -2.46
C ALA A 21 4.58 -18.47 -2.99
N GLU A 22 4.74 -18.36 -4.31
CA GLU A 22 5.71 -17.42 -4.89
C GLU A 22 5.29 -15.96 -4.74
N VAL A 23 3.98 -15.67 -4.72
CA VAL A 23 3.46 -14.33 -4.50
C VAL A 23 3.62 -13.94 -3.04
N VAL A 24 3.32 -14.87 -2.12
CA VAL A 24 3.55 -14.68 -0.69
C VAL A 24 5.02 -14.34 -0.43
N ALA A 25 5.93 -15.09 -1.05
CA ALA A 25 7.36 -14.86 -0.88
C ALA A 25 7.77 -13.46 -1.32
N LYS A 26 7.25 -12.99 -2.45
CA LYS A 26 7.55 -11.64 -2.95
C LYS A 26 6.99 -10.55 -2.03
N ALA A 27 5.75 -10.74 -1.55
CA ALA A 27 5.14 -9.80 -0.61
C ALA A 27 5.94 -9.74 0.69
N MET A 28 6.30 -10.90 1.24
CA MET A 28 7.06 -10.95 2.48
C MET A 28 8.49 -10.42 2.32
N GLN A 29 9.10 -10.54 1.15
CA GLN A 29 10.40 -9.94 0.87
C GLN A 29 10.35 -8.42 1.07
N ILE A 30 9.25 -7.79 0.70
CA ILE A 30 9.03 -6.36 0.93
C ILE A 30 8.74 -6.10 2.41
N LEU A 31 7.77 -6.82 2.98
CA LEU A 31 7.27 -6.54 4.33
C LEU A 31 8.29 -6.84 5.43
N ASP A 32 9.19 -7.80 5.21
CA ASP A 32 10.22 -8.17 6.18
C ASP A 32 11.54 -7.42 5.97
N ASP A 33 11.61 -6.52 5.01
CA ASP A 33 12.85 -5.80 4.70
C ASP A 33 13.14 -4.76 5.78
N SER A 34 14.20 -4.98 6.54
CA SER A 34 14.62 -4.04 7.61
C SER A 34 15.13 -2.70 7.07
N GLY A 35 15.42 -2.61 5.77
CA GLY A 35 15.81 -1.38 5.10
C GLY A 35 14.65 -0.45 4.79
N ARG A 36 13.42 -0.89 5.06
CA ARG A 36 12.21 -0.11 4.80
C ARG A 36 11.56 0.33 6.10
N GLU A 37 11.02 1.54 6.07
CA GLU A 37 10.14 2.08 7.10
C GLU A 37 8.77 2.23 6.47
N PHE A 38 7.77 1.54 7.01
CA PHE A 38 6.44 1.56 6.40
C PHE A 38 5.62 2.75 6.87
N VAL A 39 4.98 3.39 5.90
CA VAL A 39 4.01 4.45 6.12
C VAL A 39 2.66 3.95 5.61
N SER A 40 1.55 4.49 6.11
CA SER A 40 0.24 3.97 5.75
C SER A 40 -0.83 5.06 5.84
N SER A 41 -2.08 4.63 5.65
CA SER A 41 -3.23 5.53 5.70
C SER A 41 -4.44 4.84 6.33
N PRO A 42 -5.40 5.62 6.85
CA PRO A 42 -6.67 5.06 7.31
C PRO A 42 -7.43 4.34 6.19
N PHE A 43 -7.22 4.75 4.93
CA PHE A 43 -7.87 4.12 3.78
C PHE A 43 -7.42 2.68 3.60
N LEU A 44 -6.12 2.41 3.78
CA LEU A 44 -5.60 1.05 3.70
C LEU A 44 -6.17 0.17 4.80
N LYS A 45 -6.18 0.69 6.02
CA LYS A 45 -6.74 -0.03 7.17
C LYS A 45 -8.21 -0.36 6.95
N LEU A 46 -8.98 0.59 6.45
CA LEU A 46 -10.40 0.41 6.15
C LEU A 46 -10.61 -0.64 5.07
N GLU A 47 -9.71 -0.73 4.13
CA GLU A 47 -9.84 -1.65 3.00
C GLU A 47 -9.60 -3.11 3.41
N VAL A 48 -8.66 -3.39 4.31
CA VAL A 48 -8.26 -4.77 4.62
C VAL A 48 -8.84 -5.30 5.92
N LEU A 49 -8.91 -4.48 6.97
CA LEU A 49 -9.20 -4.97 8.31
C LEU A 49 -10.66 -5.35 8.53
N PRO A 50 -11.66 -4.52 8.17
CA PRO A 50 -13.07 -4.85 8.44
C PRO A 50 -13.52 -6.16 7.82
N LYS A 51 -13.08 -6.48 6.60
CA LYS A 51 -13.45 -7.73 5.94
C LYS A 51 -12.91 -8.95 6.70
N ALA A 52 -11.67 -8.85 7.17
CA ALA A 52 -11.06 -9.95 7.94
C ALA A 52 -11.77 -10.15 9.28
N VAL A 53 -12.13 -9.05 9.93
CA VAL A 53 -12.87 -9.10 11.20
C VAL A 53 -14.25 -9.72 10.98
N TYR A 54 -14.99 -9.25 9.98
CA TYR A 54 -16.32 -9.76 9.66
C TYR A 54 -16.28 -11.26 9.34
N GLY A 55 -15.26 -11.68 8.58
CA GLY A 55 -15.08 -13.09 8.21
C GLY A 55 -14.51 -13.96 9.33
N LYS A 56 -14.24 -13.39 10.50
CA LYS A 56 -13.67 -14.10 11.66
C LYS A 56 -12.36 -14.82 11.34
N ARG A 57 -11.56 -14.22 10.45
CA ARG A 57 -10.26 -14.77 10.05
C ARG A 57 -9.19 -14.26 11.01
N GLN A 58 -9.09 -14.91 12.17
CA GLN A 58 -8.29 -14.45 13.31
C GLN A 58 -6.82 -14.22 12.95
N ALA A 59 -6.18 -15.18 12.28
CA ALA A 59 -4.76 -15.06 11.92
C ALA A 59 -4.53 -13.89 10.96
N GLU A 60 -5.45 -13.66 10.04
CA GLU A 60 -5.36 -12.56 9.09
C GLU A 60 -5.52 -11.21 9.81
N VAL A 61 -6.48 -11.12 10.73
CA VAL A 61 -6.69 -9.91 11.55
C VAL A 61 -5.41 -9.60 12.33
N GLU A 62 -4.82 -10.60 12.97
CA GLU A 62 -3.59 -10.41 13.75
C GLU A 62 -2.42 -9.94 12.88
N PHE A 63 -2.31 -10.48 11.67
CA PHE A 63 -1.27 -10.06 10.72
C PHE A 63 -1.42 -8.58 10.38
N TYR A 64 -2.63 -8.16 10.02
CA TYR A 64 -2.88 -6.76 9.66
C TYR A 64 -2.68 -5.82 10.85
N GLU A 65 -3.18 -6.21 12.02
CA GLU A 65 -3.02 -5.38 13.22
C GLU A 65 -1.54 -5.22 13.60
N THR A 66 -0.75 -6.27 13.47
CA THR A 66 0.69 -6.21 13.71
C THR A 66 1.36 -5.25 12.73
N PHE A 67 1.00 -5.34 11.45
CA PHE A 67 1.52 -4.43 10.44
C PHE A 67 1.19 -2.97 10.80
N PHE A 68 -0.08 -2.67 11.09
CA PHE A 68 -0.50 -1.30 11.38
C PHE A 68 0.09 -0.77 12.69
N ALA A 69 0.29 -1.63 13.68
CA ALA A 69 0.89 -1.22 14.95
C ALA A 69 2.35 -0.75 14.78
N ALA A 70 3.03 -1.22 13.75
CA ALA A 70 4.42 -0.84 13.47
C ALA A 70 4.54 0.43 12.64
N ILE A 71 3.44 0.97 12.13
CA ILE A 71 3.46 2.16 11.29
C ILE A 71 3.77 3.39 12.15
N ARG A 72 4.77 4.17 11.74
CA ARG A 72 5.18 5.37 12.45
C ARG A 72 4.59 6.66 11.87
N ARG A 73 4.23 6.64 10.58
CA ARG A 73 3.70 7.83 9.91
C ARG A 73 2.44 7.47 9.16
N TRP A 74 1.36 8.15 9.50
CA TRP A 74 0.04 7.94 8.91
C TRP A 74 -0.36 9.13 8.05
N ALA A 75 -0.95 8.85 6.89
CA ALA A 75 -1.53 9.88 6.03
C ALA A 75 -2.90 10.28 6.59
N ASP A 76 -2.88 11.08 7.64
CA ASP A 76 -4.08 11.50 8.37
C ASP A 76 -4.58 12.89 8.01
N ALA A 77 -3.92 13.60 7.10
CA ALA A 77 -4.40 14.86 6.55
C ALA A 77 -5.45 14.55 5.47
N LEU A 78 -6.65 14.11 5.92
CA LEU A 78 -7.63 13.50 5.03
C LEU A 78 -8.14 14.44 3.94
N ASP A 79 -8.36 15.71 4.25
CA ASP A 79 -8.82 16.68 3.25
C ASP A 79 -7.79 16.82 2.12
N PHE A 80 -6.51 16.92 2.49
CA PHE A 80 -5.44 16.99 1.50
C PHE A 80 -5.40 15.73 0.63
N VAL A 81 -5.50 14.55 1.26
CA VAL A 81 -5.44 13.28 0.54
C VAL A 81 -6.59 13.19 -0.47
N VAL A 82 -7.81 13.53 -0.06
CA VAL A 82 -8.98 13.47 -0.95
C VAL A 82 -8.83 14.46 -2.11
N GLU A 83 -8.40 15.69 -1.84
CA GLU A 83 -8.19 16.69 -2.90
C GLU A 83 -7.11 16.24 -3.88
N GLU A 84 -6.01 15.72 -3.38
CA GLU A 84 -4.93 15.23 -4.22
C GLU A 84 -5.39 14.05 -5.08
N ALA A 85 -6.18 13.14 -4.50
CA ALA A 85 -6.73 12.00 -5.22
C ALA A 85 -7.64 12.46 -6.36
N GLN A 86 -8.48 13.48 -6.11
CA GLN A 86 -9.37 14.04 -7.14
C GLN A 86 -8.60 14.62 -8.32
N ARG A 87 -7.42 15.16 -8.09
CA ARG A 87 -6.56 15.67 -9.17
C ARG A 87 -5.83 14.55 -9.90
N ARG A 88 -5.36 13.54 -9.16
CA ARG A 88 -4.56 12.47 -9.75
C ARG A 88 -5.37 11.46 -10.54
N ALA A 89 -6.59 11.19 -10.10
CA ALA A 89 -7.43 10.19 -10.76
C ALA A 89 -7.65 10.49 -12.24
N PRO A 90 -8.12 11.68 -12.64
CA PRO A 90 -8.31 11.96 -14.08
C PRO A 90 -7.00 12.12 -14.83
N ALA A 91 -5.93 12.58 -14.16
CA ALA A 91 -4.64 12.79 -14.83
C ALA A 91 -4.01 11.48 -15.30
N HIS A 92 -4.26 10.38 -14.58
CA HIS A 92 -3.62 9.09 -14.87
C HIS A 92 -4.62 7.96 -15.15
N GLY A 93 -5.90 8.25 -15.13
CA GLY A 93 -6.92 7.23 -15.34
C GLY A 93 -7.04 6.24 -14.20
N LEU A 94 -6.91 6.73 -12.95
CA LEU A 94 -6.95 5.86 -11.77
C LEU A 94 -8.37 5.71 -11.23
N GLY A 95 -8.67 4.51 -10.69
CA GLY A 95 -9.85 4.34 -9.86
C GLY A 95 -9.70 5.03 -8.53
N ALA A 96 -10.80 5.16 -7.78
CA ALA A 96 -10.85 5.94 -6.54
C ALA A 96 -9.84 5.46 -5.50
N MET A 97 -9.79 4.15 -5.24
CA MET A 97 -8.90 3.62 -4.20
C MET A 97 -7.43 3.76 -4.58
N ASP A 98 -7.07 3.49 -5.84
CA ASP A 98 -5.71 3.69 -6.30
C ASP A 98 -5.30 5.16 -6.16
N ALA A 99 -6.19 6.07 -6.51
CA ALA A 99 -5.93 7.51 -6.37
C ALA A 99 -5.73 7.92 -4.91
N LEU A 100 -6.53 7.36 -3.98
CA LEU A 100 -6.39 7.63 -2.56
C LEU A 100 -5.06 7.10 -2.03
N HIS A 101 -4.65 5.91 -2.45
CA HIS A 101 -3.36 5.34 -2.00
C HIS A 101 -2.18 6.16 -2.54
N VAL A 102 -2.24 6.58 -3.80
CA VAL A 102 -1.20 7.44 -4.36
C VAL A 102 -1.12 8.76 -3.59
N ALA A 103 -2.28 9.39 -3.37
CA ALA A 103 -2.33 10.65 -2.65
C ALA A 103 -1.82 10.51 -1.20
N ALA A 104 -2.18 9.42 -0.54
CA ALA A 104 -1.72 9.12 0.81
C ALA A 104 -0.19 8.97 0.84
N ALA A 105 0.37 8.21 -0.10
CA ALA A 105 1.81 8.02 -0.21
C ALA A 105 2.53 9.35 -0.39
N ILE A 106 2.00 10.21 -1.25
CA ILE A 106 2.56 11.55 -1.48
C ILE A 106 2.53 12.38 -0.19
N SER A 107 1.41 12.35 0.53
CA SER A 107 1.20 13.19 1.71
C SER A 107 2.18 12.88 2.84
N VAL A 108 2.67 11.66 2.94
CA VAL A 108 3.62 11.25 3.98
C VAL A 108 5.05 11.20 3.47
N GLY A 109 5.29 11.66 2.24
CA GLY A 109 6.63 11.69 1.67
C GLY A 109 7.23 10.32 1.42
N ALA A 110 6.41 9.35 1.01
CA ALA A 110 6.91 8.02 0.70
C ALA A 110 7.93 8.06 -0.44
N ASP A 111 8.97 7.27 -0.31
CA ASP A 111 9.97 7.12 -1.38
C ASP A 111 9.45 6.22 -2.48
N GLU A 112 8.60 5.27 -2.13
CA GLU A 112 8.00 4.34 -3.08
C GLU A 112 6.62 3.89 -2.61
N SER A 113 5.79 3.47 -3.58
CA SER A 113 4.50 2.82 -3.32
C SER A 113 4.54 1.46 -4.01
N VAL A 114 4.39 0.39 -3.23
CA VAL A 114 4.46 -0.98 -3.74
C VAL A 114 3.05 -1.50 -3.97
N THR A 115 2.83 -2.12 -5.12
CA THR A 115 1.53 -2.59 -5.56
C THR A 115 1.63 -4.00 -6.12
N THR A 116 0.51 -4.72 -6.16
CA THR A 116 0.39 -5.99 -6.88
C THR A 116 0.04 -5.78 -8.36
N GLU A 117 -0.32 -4.55 -8.75
CA GLU A 117 -0.70 -4.26 -10.13
C GLU A 117 0.48 -4.44 -11.09
N LYS A 118 0.22 -5.08 -12.23
CA LYS A 118 1.24 -5.31 -13.26
C LYS A 118 1.77 -3.98 -13.81
N PRO A 119 3.02 -3.95 -14.31
CA PRO A 119 3.64 -2.71 -14.77
C PRO A 119 2.89 -1.92 -15.83
N GLY A 120 2.02 -2.56 -16.62
CA GLY A 120 1.22 -1.86 -17.64
C GLY A 120 -0.03 -1.17 -17.13
N LYS A 121 -0.37 -1.29 -15.86
CA LYS A 121 -1.58 -0.71 -15.30
C LYS A 121 -1.44 0.80 -15.07
N PRO A 122 -2.58 1.53 -15.05
CA PRO A 122 -2.56 3.01 -14.95
C PRO A 122 -1.79 3.57 -13.75
N ILE A 123 -1.76 2.88 -12.61
CA ILE A 123 -1.06 3.38 -11.43
C ILE A 123 0.43 3.63 -11.71
N HIS A 124 1.01 2.88 -12.65
CA HIS A 124 2.42 3.05 -13.01
C HIS A 124 2.70 4.30 -13.85
N ARG A 125 1.66 5.04 -14.25
CA ARG A 125 1.81 6.33 -14.95
C ARG A 125 2.15 7.47 -13.99
N VAL A 126 1.94 7.25 -12.69
CA VAL A 126 2.20 8.25 -11.66
C VAL A 126 3.70 8.49 -11.54
N LYS A 127 4.11 9.77 -11.48
CA LYS A 127 5.52 10.16 -11.35
C LYS A 127 5.85 10.84 -10.02
N ALA A 128 4.85 11.29 -9.29
CA ALA A 128 5.05 12.01 -8.02
C ALA A 128 5.58 11.10 -6.90
N VAL A 129 5.36 9.80 -7.01
CA VAL A 129 5.93 8.78 -6.13
C VAL A 129 6.34 7.60 -7.02
N LYS A 130 7.45 6.95 -6.69
CA LYS A 130 7.89 5.78 -7.46
C LYS A 130 6.96 4.60 -7.18
N VAL A 131 6.28 4.11 -8.21
CA VAL A 131 5.38 2.95 -8.10
C VAL A 131 6.14 1.71 -8.51
N VAL A 132 6.15 0.70 -7.62
CA VAL A 132 6.90 -0.54 -7.81
C VAL A 132 5.93 -1.72 -7.73
N SER A 133 5.92 -2.57 -8.75
CA SER A 133 5.11 -3.78 -8.76
C SER A 133 5.87 -4.95 -8.17
N ILE A 134 5.26 -5.70 -7.25
CA ILE A 134 5.87 -6.94 -6.77
C ILE A 134 5.93 -7.99 -7.87
N GLN A 135 5.11 -7.86 -8.92
CA GLN A 135 5.13 -8.77 -10.06
C GLN A 135 6.33 -8.56 -10.98
N GLY A 136 7.00 -7.41 -10.85
CA GLY A 136 8.25 -7.14 -11.57
C GLY A 136 9.50 -7.53 -10.79
N ILE A 137 9.37 -7.98 -9.56
CA ILE A 137 10.49 -8.39 -8.71
C ILE A 137 10.90 -9.81 -9.06
N ARG A 138 12.16 -10.02 -9.29
CA ARG A 138 12.71 -11.33 -9.64
C ARG A 138 13.58 -11.88 -8.53
#